data_ccbdbaebd70bfd8c2ce3dc81878a383d
#
_entry.id   ccbdbaebd70bfd8c2ce3dc81878a383d
#
_cell.length_a   1.000
_cell.length_b   1.000
_cell.length_c   1.000
_cell.angle_alpha   90.00
_cell.angle_beta   90.00
_cell.angle_gamma   90.00
#
_symmetry.space_group_name_H-M   'P 1'
#
loop_
_entity.id
_entity.type
_entity.pdbx_description
1 polymer ?
#
loop_
_entity_poly.entity_id
_entity_poly.type
_entity_poly.pdbx_seq_one_letter_code
_entity_poly.pdbx_strand_id
1 'polypeptide(L)'
;MFPISVIAGIVLVMQAETPEARISAAIFATTAALLFGTSALFHRGSWSLRVKGLLRRMDHSNIYLIIAGTYTPFAVLSLPPGKGQTLLLIVWVGALAGVIFRVFWIGAPRWLYTSVYVGIGWVAIFFLPDLVAGAGVTAVVLIAVGGVLYSAGAVVYGLKRPDPWPRWFGFHEVFHSLTIAAFTVHYVAVSIVVYP
;
A
#
# COMPACT_ATOMS: atom_id res chain seq x y z
N MET A 1 5.29 13.75 -2.18
CA MET A 1 5.33 12.54 -1.30
C MET A 1 6.63 11.74 -1.40
N PHE A 2 7.20 11.46 -2.59
CA PHE A 2 8.35 10.56 -2.70
C PHE A 2 9.51 10.88 -1.74
N PRO A 3 10.08 12.11 -1.67
CA PRO A 3 11.16 12.38 -0.73
C PRO A 3 10.76 12.18 0.73
N ILE A 4 9.53 12.54 1.09
CA ILE A 4 9.01 12.38 2.46
C ILE A 4 8.90 10.90 2.83
N SER A 5 8.37 10.06 1.93
CA SER A 5 8.26 8.62 2.20
C SER A 5 9.62 7.94 2.32
N VAL A 6 10.63 8.40 1.57
CA VAL A 6 12.01 7.89 1.69
C VAL A 6 12.61 8.27 3.03
N ILE A 7 12.53 9.55 3.43
CA ILE A 7 13.07 10.02 4.72
C ILE A 7 12.37 9.30 5.89
N ALA A 8 11.03 9.24 5.85
CA ALA A 8 10.25 8.55 6.87
C ALA A 8 10.59 7.05 6.93
N GLY A 9 10.77 6.41 5.77
CA GLY A 9 11.19 5.01 5.69
C GLY A 9 12.60 4.78 6.28
N ILE A 10 13.56 5.66 6.01
CA ILE A 10 14.90 5.58 6.59
C ILE A 10 14.82 5.71 8.11
N VAL A 11 14.08 6.69 8.63
CA VAL A 11 13.88 6.86 10.08
C VAL A 11 13.27 5.61 10.70
N LEU A 12 12.23 5.06 10.07
CA LEU A 12 11.57 3.84 10.54
C LEU A 12 12.54 2.66 10.66
N VAL A 13 13.40 2.45 9.65
CA VAL A 13 14.40 1.37 9.65
C VAL A 13 15.52 1.61 10.66
N MET A 14 16.00 2.85 10.79
CA MET A 14 17.10 3.19 11.70
C MET A 14 16.72 3.07 13.18
N GLN A 15 15.45 3.33 13.51
CA GLN A 15 14.95 3.25 14.88
C GLN A 15 14.45 1.86 15.26
N ALA A 16 14.35 0.93 14.32
CA ALA A 16 13.97 -0.44 14.61
C ALA A 16 15.05 -1.18 15.40
N GLU A 17 14.71 -1.68 16.59
CA GLU A 17 15.67 -2.26 17.54
C GLU A 17 16.04 -3.70 17.20
N THR A 18 15.07 -4.50 16.72
CA THR A 18 15.30 -5.92 16.40
C THR A 18 15.57 -6.15 14.91
N PRO A 19 16.29 -7.22 14.52
CA PRO A 19 16.48 -7.57 13.11
C PRO A 19 15.17 -7.76 12.37
N GLU A 20 14.18 -8.40 12.98
CA GLU A 20 12.87 -8.65 12.41
C GLU A 20 12.09 -7.34 12.16
N ALA A 21 12.10 -6.43 13.13
CA ALA A 21 11.51 -5.09 13.00
C ALA A 21 12.19 -4.31 11.87
N ARG A 22 13.54 -4.36 11.82
CA ARG A 22 14.32 -3.66 10.80
C ARG A 22 14.06 -4.17 9.39
N ILE A 23 14.03 -5.50 9.21
CA ILE A 23 13.74 -6.12 7.90
C ILE A 23 12.31 -5.80 7.46
N SER A 24 11.33 -5.98 8.34
CA SER A 24 9.93 -5.71 8.01
C SER A 24 9.68 -4.23 7.72
N ALA A 25 10.28 -3.32 8.48
CA ALA A 25 10.28 -1.88 8.21
C ALA A 25 10.93 -1.54 6.86
N ALA A 26 12.07 -2.17 6.52
CA ALA A 26 12.75 -1.97 5.25
C ALA A 26 11.89 -2.43 4.05
N ILE A 27 11.16 -3.54 4.18
CA ILE A 27 10.23 -4.02 3.16
C ILE A 27 9.10 -2.99 2.95
N PHE A 28 8.46 -2.53 4.03
CA PHE A 28 7.44 -1.49 3.97
C PHE A 28 7.97 -0.20 3.34
N ALA A 29 9.11 0.31 3.80
CA ALA A 29 9.73 1.53 3.28
C ALA A 29 10.09 1.42 1.79
N THR A 30 10.63 0.26 1.37
CA THR A 30 10.99 0.00 -0.02
C THR A 30 9.75 -0.01 -0.93
N THR A 31 8.68 -0.69 -0.52
CA THR A 31 7.43 -0.72 -1.30
C THR A 31 6.76 0.65 -1.38
N ALA A 32 6.85 1.47 -0.32
CA ALA A 32 6.40 2.87 -0.34
C ALA A 32 7.25 3.75 -1.29
N ALA A 33 8.57 3.60 -1.26
CA ALA A 33 9.47 4.31 -2.17
C ALA A 33 9.21 3.94 -3.63
N LEU A 34 8.97 2.66 -3.93
CA LEU A 34 8.58 2.20 -5.27
C LEU A 34 7.25 2.81 -5.71
N LEU A 35 6.22 2.81 -4.85
CA LEU A 35 4.91 3.38 -5.16
C LEU A 35 5.04 4.87 -5.50
N PHE A 36 5.54 5.68 -4.57
CA PHE A 36 5.58 7.14 -4.74
C PHE A 36 6.64 7.57 -5.75
N GLY A 37 7.77 6.86 -5.86
CA GLY A 37 8.84 7.15 -6.82
C GLY A 37 8.39 6.89 -8.26
N THR A 38 7.78 5.73 -8.51
CA THR A 38 7.27 5.39 -9.84
C THR A 38 6.13 6.32 -10.24
N SER A 39 5.22 6.62 -9.31
CA SER A 39 4.12 7.55 -9.54
C SER A 39 4.65 8.96 -9.89
N ALA A 40 5.63 9.46 -9.14
CA ALA A 40 6.26 10.75 -9.43
C ALA A 40 6.93 10.78 -10.80
N LEU A 41 7.64 9.73 -11.18
CA LEU A 41 8.26 9.60 -12.50
C LEU A 41 7.19 9.55 -13.61
N PHE A 42 6.16 8.72 -13.44
CA PHE A 42 5.11 8.56 -14.44
C PHE A 42 4.36 9.86 -14.74
N HIS A 43 4.03 10.63 -13.68
CA HIS A 43 3.18 11.83 -13.80
C HIS A 43 3.94 13.12 -14.11
N ARG A 44 5.25 13.20 -13.84
CA ARG A 44 6.04 14.43 -14.01
C ARG A 44 6.88 14.47 -15.29
N GLY A 45 7.20 13.33 -15.87
CA GLY A 45 8.10 13.25 -17.03
C GLY A 45 7.37 13.28 -18.37
N SER A 46 8.06 13.82 -19.37
CA SER A 46 7.65 13.66 -20.78
C SER A 46 8.33 12.42 -21.35
N TRP A 47 7.57 11.36 -21.55
CA TRP A 47 8.08 10.04 -21.89
C TRP A 47 7.68 9.62 -23.30
N SER A 48 8.54 8.87 -24.00
CA SER A 48 8.13 8.16 -25.21
C SER A 48 6.97 7.19 -24.92
N LEU A 49 6.19 6.84 -25.91
CA LEU A 49 5.02 5.94 -25.73
C LEU A 49 5.40 4.60 -25.09
N ARG A 50 6.58 4.06 -25.42
CA ARG A 50 7.08 2.80 -24.82
C ARG A 50 7.38 2.96 -23.33
N VAL A 51 8.14 4.00 -22.97
CA VAL A 51 8.49 4.28 -21.56
C VAL A 51 7.25 4.62 -20.75
N LYS A 52 6.34 5.43 -21.28
CA LYS A 52 5.07 5.75 -20.63
C LYS A 52 4.23 4.50 -20.37
N GLY A 53 4.21 3.55 -21.32
CA GLY A 53 3.54 2.26 -21.13
C GLY A 53 4.16 1.41 -20.03
N LEU A 54 5.48 1.36 -19.93
CA LEU A 54 6.19 0.66 -18.86
C LEU A 54 5.93 1.31 -17.49
N LEU A 55 6.12 2.62 -17.38
CA LEU A 55 5.88 3.35 -16.13
C LEU A 55 4.45 3.20 -15.64
N ARG A 56 3.45 3.21 -16.53
CA ARG A 56 2.06 2.96 -16.17
C ARG A 56 1.84 1.55 -15.61
N ARG A 57 2.53 0.53 -16.14
CA ARG A 57 2.46 -0.83 -15.60
C ARG A 57 3.04 -0.87 -14.18
N MET A 58 4.21 -0.30 -13.99
CA MET A 58 4.89 -0.24 -12.70
C MET A 58 4.07 0.55 -11.66
N ASP A 59 3.58 1.72 -12.02
CA ASP A 59 2.75 2.58 -11.16
C ASP A 59 1.53 1.83 -10.61
N HIS A 60 0.82 1.09 -11.46
CA HIS A 60 -0.33 0.31 -11.02
C HIS A 60 0.05 -1.00 -10.31
N SER A 61 1.18 -1.61 -10.65
CA SER A 61 1.66 -2.83 -9.99
C SER A 61 2.14 -2.57 -8.57
N ASN A 62 2.74 -1.40 -8.32
CA ASN A 62 3.25 -1.04 -7.00
C ASN A 62 2.15 -0.91 -5.94
N ILE A 63 0.87 -0.76 -6.34
CA ILE A 63 -0.26 -0.79 -5.40
C ILE A 63 -0.36 -2.16 -4.72
N TYR A 64 -0.14 -3.25 -5.45
CA TYR A 64 -0.11 -4.59 -4.86
C TYR A 64 1.07 -4.76 -3.91
N LEU A 65 2.24 -4.23 -4.29
CA LEU A 65 3.45 -4.34 -3.47
C LEU A 65 3.32 -3.56 -2.17
N ILE A 66 2.76 -2.35 -2.18
CA ILE A 66 2.58 -1.58 -0.94
C ILE A 66 1.55 -2.23 0.00
N ILE A 67 0.51 -2.90 -0.54
CA ILE A 67 -0.42 -3.65 0.28
C ILE A 67 0.34 -4.76 1.02
N ALA A 68 1.08 -5.62 0.33
CA ALA A 68 1.85 -6.69 0.97
C ALA A 68 2.95 -6.15 1.90
N GLY A 69 3.63 -5.06 1.49
CA GLY A 69 4.63 -4.38 2.29
C GLY A 69 4.07 -3.83 3.60
N THR A 70 2.85 -3.28 3.57
CA THR A 70 2.17 -2.78 4.77
C THR A 70 1.80 -3.92 5.73
N TYR A 71 1.38 -5.08 5.23
CA TYR A 71 1.08 -6.24 6.05
C TYR A 71 2.30 -6.84 6.74
N THR A 72 3.49 -6.70 6.13
CA THR A 72 4.69 -7.40 6.58
C THR A 72 5.07 -7.10 8.04
N PRO A 73 5.14 -5.85 8.51
CA PRO A 73 5.45 -5.56 9.91
C PRO A 73 4.44 -6.17 10.88
N PHE A 74 3.13 -6.10 10.58
CA PHE A 74 2.10 -6.68 11.44
C PHE A 74 2.16 -8.19 11.50
N ALA A 75 2.39 -8.85 10.37
CA ALA A 75 2.50 -10.30 10.30
C ALA A 75 3.71 -10.83 11.05
N VAL A 76 4.85 -10.12 10.99
CA VAL A 76 6.11 -10.54 11.60
C VAL A 76 6.14 -10.20 13.09
N LEU A 77 5.64 -9.02 13.49
CA LEU A 77 5.86 -8.47 14.83
C LEU A 77 4.64 -8.64 15.76
N SER A 78 3.43 -8.83 15.20
CA SER A 78 2.22 -8.81 16.00
C SER A 78 1.42 -10.11 15.99
N LEU A 79 1.71 -11.04 15.08
CA LEU A 79 0.96 -12.30 15.00
C LEU A 79 1.77 -13.49 15.52
N PRO A 80 1.10 -14.53 16.06
CA PRO A 80 1.73 -15.81 16.32
C PRO A 80 2.41 -16.36 15.04
N PRO A 81 3.59 -17.00 15.13
CA PRO A 81 4.41 -17.34 13.95
C PRO A 81 3.66 -18.07 12.82
N GLY A 82 2.84 -19.07 13.14
CA GLY A 82 2.06 -19.79 12.13
C GLY A 82 1.02 -18.92 11.42
N LYS A 83 0.33 -18.01 12.14
CA LYS A 83 -0.65 -17.08 11.57
C LYS A 83 0.05 -15.96 10.79
N GLY A 84 1.18 -15.45 11.29
CA GLY A 84 1.99 -14.48 10.60
C GLY A 84 2.50 -15.00 9.25
N GLN A 85 3.02 -16.22 9.21
CA GLN A 85 3.45 -16.89 7.97
C GLN A 85 2.29 -17.08 6.99
N THR A 86 1.12 -17.49 7.48
CA THR A 86 -0.09 -17.65 6.65
C THR A 86 -0.51 -16.32 6.05
N LEU A 87 -0.57 -15.25 6.84
CA LEU A 87 -0.89 -13.90 6.35
C LEU A 87 0.12 -13.44 5.29
N LEU A 88 1.43 -13.58 5.55
CA LEU A 88 2.47 -13.23 4.59
C LEU A 88 2.31 -13.99 3.27
N LEU A 89 2.07 -15.30 3.34
CA LEU A 89 1.87 -16.13 2.14
C LEU A 89 0.67 -15.59 1.32
N ILE A 90 -0.47 -15.38 1.95
CA ILE A 90 -1.69 -14.89 1.28
C ILE A 90 -1.42 -13.54 0.60
N VAL A 91 -0.88 -12.57 1.33
CA VAL A 91 -0.74 -11.20 0.81
C VAL A 91 0.36 -11.09 -0.24
N TRP A 92 1.50 -11.79 -0.08
CA TRP A 92 2.58 -11.75 -1.06
C TRP A 92 2.27 -12.55 -2.32
N VAL A 93 1.65 -13.74 -2.20
CA VAL A 93 1.17 -14.49 -3.38
C VAL A 93 0.11 -13.69 -4.12
N GLY A 94 -0.85 -13.10 -3.39
CA GLY A 94 -1.87 -12.22 -3.97
C GLY A 94 -1.27 -10.99 -4.65
N ALA A 95 -0.27 -10.35 -4.03
CA ALA A 95 0.42 -9.20 -4.60
C ALA A 95 1.20 -9.56 -5.87
N LEU A 96 1.96 -10.64 -5.85
CA LEU A 96 2.72 -11.11 -7.02
C LEU A 96 1.78 -11.50 -8.16
N ALA A 97 0.70 -12.21 -7.89
CA ALA A 97 -0.32 -12.52 -8.88
C ALA A 97 -0.95 -11.23 -9.46
N GLY A 98 -1.22 -10.22 -8.62
CA GLY A 98 -1.71 -8.92 -9.03
C GLY A 98 -0.72 -8.13 -9.90
N VAL A 99 0.57 -8.17 -9.56
CA VAL A 99 1.64 -7.59 -10.39
C VAL A 99 1.67 -8.26 -11.76
N ILE A 100 1.71 -9.59 -11.81
CA ILE A 100 1.70 -10.37 -13.06
C ILE A 100 0.46 -10.00 -13.88
N PHE A 101 -0.71 -10.00 -13.27
CA PHE A 101 -1.97 -9.62 -13.91
C PHE A 101 -1.88 -8.21 -14.53
N ARG A 102 -1.34 -7.21 -13.83
CA ARG A 102 -1.21 -5.82 -14.34
C ARG A 102 -0.15 -5.66 -15.41
N VAL A 103 0.94 -6.42 -15.33
CA VAL A 103 2.00 -6.38 -16.35
C VAL A 103 1.49 -6.95 -17.67
N PHE A 104 0.77 -8.06 -17.63
CA PHE A 104 0.32 -8.75 -18.86
C PHE A 104 -1.02 -8.27 -19.39
N TRP A 105 -1.91 -7.75 -18.54
CA TRP A 105 -3.23 -7.26 -18.95
C TRP A 105 -3.46 -5.80 -18.57
N ILE A 106 -2.78 -4.90 -19.27
CA ILE A 106 -2.86 -3.46 -19.02
C ILE A 106 -4.23 -2.85 -19.34
N GLY A 107 -4.97 -3.46 -20.25
CA GLY A 107 -6.31 -3.06 -20.67
C GLY A 107 -7.45 -3.61 -19.79
N ALA A 108 -7.13 -4.31 -18.68
CA ALA A 108 -8.14 -4.82 -17.77
C ALA A 108 -9.10 -3.72 -17.31
N PRO A 109 -10.40 -4.02 -17.17
CA PRO A 109 -11.39 -3.04 -16.72
C PRO A 109 -11.08 -2.58 -15.29
N ARG A 110 -11.32 -1.29 -15.01
CA ARG A 110 -10.95 -0.66 -13.73
C ARG A 110 -11.59 -1.35 -12.54
N TRP A 111 -12.88 -1.66 -12.64
CA TRP A 111 -13.60 -2.33 -11.56
C TRP A 111 -12.95 -3.65 -11.15
N LEU A 112 -12.36 -4.39 -12.10
CA LEU A 112 -11.75 -5.69 -11.80
C LEU A 112 -10.49 -5.53 -10.94
N TYR A 113 -9.51 -4.73 -11.39
CA TYR A 113 -8.27 -4.60 -10.63
C TYR A 113 -8.44 -3.78 -9.34
N THR A 114 -9.39 -2.84 -9.28
CA THR A 114 -9.70 -2.13 -8.03
C THR A 114 -10.35 -3.06 -7.00
N SER A 115 -11.24 -3.96 -7.42
CA SER A 115 -11.81 -4.97 -6.51
C SER A 115 -10.74 -5.93 -5.97
N VAL A 116 -9.75 -6.31 -6.79
CA VAL A 116 -8.64 -7.16 -6.34
C VAL A 116 -7.78 -6.43 -5.30
N TYR A 117 -7.45 -5.12 -5.50
CA TYR A 117 -6.73 -4.33 -4.48
C TYR A 117 -7.48 -4.33 -3.15
N VAL A 118 -8.79 -4.03 -3.21
CA VAL A 118 -9.62 -3.96 -2.01
C VAL A 118 -9.68 -5.33 -1.35
N GLY A 119 -9.91 -6.41 -2.11
CA GLY A 119 -9.96 -7.76 -1.57
C GLY A 119 -8.71 -8.16 -0.82
N ILE A 120 -7.51 -7.94 -1.40
CA ILE A 120 -6.24 -8.22 -0.72
C ILE A 120 -6.05 -7.28 0.49
N GLY A 121 -6.45 -6.01 0.36
CA GLY A 121 -6.33 -5.03 1.44
C GLY A 121 -7.17 -5.35 2.67
N TRP A 122 -8.27 -6.09 2.53
CA TRP A 122 -9.15 -6.45 3.66
C TRP A 122 -8.88 -7.84 4.25
N VAL A 123 -7.85 -8.55 3.81
CA VAL A 123 -7.46 -9.86 4.38
C VAL A 123 -7.21 -9.79 5.89
N ALA A 124 -6.79 -8.64 6.43
CA ALA A 124 -6.60 -8.41 7.88
C ALA A 124 -7.82 -8.80 8.72
N ILE A 125 -9.04 -8.72 8.18
CA ILE A 125 -10.28 -9.00 8.93
C ILE A 125 -10.32 -10.44 9.46
N PHE A 126 -9.68 -11.37 8.76
CA PHE A 126 -9.60 -12.79 9.18
C PHE A 126 -8.61 -13.02 10.33
N PHE A 127 -7.75 -12.05 10.60
CA PHE A 127 -6.72 -12.08 11.65
C PHE A 127 -7.00 -11.06 12.76
N LEU A 128 -8.18 -10.44 12.75
CA LEU A 128 -8.51 -9.31 13.61
C LEU A 128 -8.30 -9.59 15.12
N PRO A 129 -8.75 -10.72 15.70
CA PRO A 129 -8.54 -11.00 17.12
C PRO A 129 -7.05 -11.06 17.49
N ASP A 130 -6.23 -11.68 16.62
CA ASP A 130 -4.79 -11.82 16.85
C ASP A 130 -4.06 -10.48 16.67
N LEU A 131 -4.48 -9.67 15.70
CA LEU A 131 -3.95 -8.31 15.49
C LEU A 131 -4.27 -7.40 16.68
N VAL A 132 -5.48 -7.49 17.23
CA VAL A 132 -5.84 -6.74 18.45
C VAL A 132 -4.97 -7.18 19.63
N ALA A 133 -4.75 -8.49 19.80
CA ALA A 133 -3.94 -9.03 20.88
C ALA A 133 -2.45 -8.65 20.76
N GLY A 134 -1.87 -8.64 19.55
CA GLY A 134 -0.45 -8.43 19.33
C GLY A 134 -0.06 -6.99 18.98
N ALA A 135 -0.84 -6.28 18.17
CA ALA A 135 -0.57 -4.89 17.78
C ALA A 135 -1.29 -3.85 18.65
N GLY A 136 -2.31 -4.30 19.41
CA GLY A 136 -3.17 -3.42 20.20
C GLY A 136 -4.28 -2.74 19.40
N VAL A 137 -5.30 -2.26 20.12
CA VAL A 137 -6.49 -1.65 19.53
C VAL A 137 -6.16 -0.43 18.69
N THR A 138 -5.23 0.42 19.14
CA THR A 138 -4.85 1.66 18.41
C THR A 138 -4.31 1.35 17.03
N ALA A 139 -3.37 0.41 16.89
CA ALA A 139 -2.82 0.02 15.59
C ALA A 139 -3.90 -0.56 14.68
N VAL A 140 -4.77 -1.40 15.21
CA VAL A 140 -5.87 -2.01 14.44
C VAL A 140 -6.89 -0.96 13.97
N VAL A 141 -7.24 0.02 14.79
CA VAL A 141 -8.11 1.14 14.36
C VAL A 141 -7.45 1.93 13.23
N LEU A 142 -6.15 2.22 13.33
CA LEU A 142 -5.43 2.91 12.26
C LEU A 142 -5.37 2.07 10.98
N ILE A 143 -5.17 0.75 11.08
CA ILE A 143 -5.23 -0.15 9.92
C ILE A 143 -6.61 -0.07 9.26
N ALA A 144 -7.68 -0.11 10.05
CA ALA A 144 -9.05 -0.02 9.54
C ALA A 144 -9.33 1.33 8.88
N VAL A 145 -8.92 2.45 9.50
CA VAL A 145 -9.06 3.80 8.93
C VAL A 145 -8.30 3.91 7.60
N GLY A 146 -7.06 3.45 7.55
CA GLY A 146 -6.27 3.43 6.32
C GLY A 146 -6.92 2.56 5.24
N GLY A 147 -7.44 1.38 5.60
CA GLY A 147 -8.18 0.49 4.70
C GLY A 147 -9.44 1.14 4.11
N VAL A 148 -10.20 1.88 4.93
CA VAL A 148 -11.36 2.67 4.48
C VAL A 148 -10.93 3.78 3.51
N LEU A 149 -9.87 4.52 3.82
CA LEU A 149 -9.34 5.58 2.93
C LEU A 149 -8.87 5.01 1.59
N TYR A 150 -8.15 3.89 1.57
CA TYR A 150 -7.77 3.21 0.32
C TYR A 150 -8.99 2.71 -0.45
N SER A 151 -9.99 2.15 0.23
CA SER A 151 -11.24 1.69 -0.40
C SER A 151 -12.02 2.86 -1.00
N ALA A 152 -12.12 3.98 -0.30
CA ALA A 152 -12.72 5.21 -0.83
C ALA A 152 -11.96 5.70 -2.08
N GLY A 153 -10.63 5.68 -2.04
CA GLY A 153 -9.78 5.98 -3.20
C GLY A 153 -10.06 5.04 -4.37
N ALA A 154 -10.16 3.74 -4.13
CA ALA A 154 -10.47 2.74 -5.15
C ALA A 154 -11.84 3.00 -5.81
N VAL A 155 -12.85 3.37 -5.01
CA VAL A 155 -14.20 3.74 -5.51
C VAL A 155 -14.13 5.00 -6.36
N VAL A 156 -13.47 6.06 -5.87
CA VAL A 156 -13.26 7.31 -6.63
C VAL A 156 -12.58 7.04 -7.97
N TYR A 157 -11.53 6.24 -7.96
CA TYR A 157 -10.79 5.88 -9.17
C TYR A 157 -11.61 5.02 -10.14
N GLY A 158 -12.37 4.05 -9.61
CA GLY A 158 -13.24 3.17 -10.39
C GLY A 158 -14.38 3.94 -11.08
N LEU A 159 -15.08 4.80 -10.32
CA LEU A 159 -16.24 5.57 -10.78
C LEU A 159 -15.85 6.86 -11.52
N LYS A 160 -14.60 7.32 -11.41
CA LYS A 160 -14.12 8.64 -11.86
C LYS A 160 -14.91 9.80 -11.24
N ARG A 161 -15.31 9.66 -9.99
CA ARG A 161 -16.09 10.67 -9.24
C ARG A 161 -15.72 10.61 -7.76
N PRO A 162 -15.76 11.75 -7.03
CA PRO A 162 -16.08 13.09 -7.52
C PRO A 162 -14.96 13.65 -8.42
N ASP A 163 -15.33 14.57 -9.31
CA ASP A 163 -14.44 15.29 -10.22
C ASP A 163 -14.65 16.80 -10.00
N PRO A 164 -14.22 17.33 -8.83
CA PRO A 164 -14.66 18.66 -8.37
C PRO A 164 -14.16 19.81 -9.25
N TRP A 165 -12.90 19.75 -9.71
CA TRP A 165 -12.30 20.74 -10.61
C TRP A 165 -11.48 20.04 -11.69
N PRO A 166 -12.09 19.53 -12.77
CA PRO A 166 -11.45 18.64 -13.75
C PRO A 166 -10.13 19.13 -14.34
N ARG A 167 -9.92 20.47 -14.37
CA ARG A 167 -8.70 21.08 -14.91
C ARG A 167 -7.54 21.13 -13.91
N TRP A 168 -7.81 21.13 -12.59
CA TRP A 168 -6.81 21.40 -11.56
C TRP A 168 -6.78 20.34 -10.47
N PHE A 169 -7.94 19.82 -10.08
CA PHE A 169 -8.09 18.84 -9.01
C PHE A 169 -9.29 17.94 -9.32
N GLY A 170 -9.06 16.95 -10.19
CA GLY A 170 -10.07 15.99 -10.62
C GLY A 170 -10.10 14.74 -9.78
N PHE A 171 -10.85 13.72 -10.26
CA PHE A 171 -10.97 12.42 -9.55
C PHE A 171 -9.63 11.72 -9.32
N HIS A 172 -8.66 11.94 -10.18
CA HIS A 172 -7.34 11.32 -10.09
C HIS A 172 -6.52 11.92 -8.95
N GLU A 173 -6.56 13.23 -8.78
CA GLU A 173 -5.94 13.95 -7.67
C GLU A 173 -6.64 13.63 -6.34
N VAL A 174 -7.96 13.47 -6.34
CA VAL A 174 -8.72 13.00 -5.16
C VAL A 174 -8.26 11.57 -4.77
N PHE A 175 -8.12 10.66 -5.74
CA PHE A 175 -7.58 9.33 -5.49
C PHE A 175 -6.18 9.39 -4.87
N HIS A 176 -5.26 10.18 -5.43
CA HIS A 176 -3.91 10.33 -4.87
C HIS A 176 -3.92 10.92 -3.46
N SER A 177 -4.78 11.90 -3.19
CA SER A 177 -4.92 12.50 -1.86
C SER A 177 -5.38 11.47 -0.82
N LEU A 178 -6.36 10.63 -1.17
CA LEU A 178 -6.82 9.52 -0.32
C LEU A 178 -5.72 8.46 -0.12
N THR A 179 -4.96 8.14 -1.17
CA THR A 179 -3.81 7.22 -1.09
C THR A 179 -2.73 7.75 -0.15
N ILE A 180 -2.42 9.05 -0.21
CA ILE A 180 -1.44 9.70 0.66
C ILE A 180 -1.93 9.69 2.11
N ALA A 181 -3.19 10.04 2.35
CA ALA A 181 -3.79 10.02 3.69
C ALA A 181 -3.77 8.59 4.27
N ALA A 182 -4.19 7.59 3.50
CA ALA A 182 -4.18 6.19 3.89
C ALA A 182 -2.76 5.70 4.22
N PHE A 183 -1.78 6.01 3.37
CA PHE A 183 -0.37 5.69 3.62
C PHE A 183 0.13 6.32 4.92
N THR A 184 -0.18 7.59 5.17
CA THR A 184 0.24 8.29 6.40
C THR A 184 -0.34 7.63 7.64
N VAL A 185 -1.61 7.26 7.62
CA VAL A 185 -2.27 6.54 8.72
C VAL A 185 -1.63 5.15 8.92
N HIS A 186 -1.36 4.42 7.84
CA HIS A 186 -0.68 3.13 7.92
C HIS A 186 0.77 3.25 8.38
N TYR A 187 1.47 4.31 7.98
CA TYR A 187 2.83 4.58 8.49
C TYR A 187 2.84 4.72 10.01
N VAL A 188 1.87 5.47 10.58
CA VAL A 188 1.73 5.60 12.03
C VAL A 188 1.41 4.23 12.67
N ALA A 189 0.51 3.45 12.07
CA ALA A 189 0.19 2.11 12.57
C ALA A 189 1.41 1.17 12.56
N VAL A 190 2.20 1.20 11.48
CA VAL A 190 3.46 0.43 11.37
C VAL A 190 4.49 0.91 12.40
N SER A 191 4.60 2.23 12.62
CA SER A 191 5.53 2.78 13.62
C SER A 191 5.23 2.27 15.03
N ILE A 192 3.94 2.10 15.39
CA ILE A 192 3.53 1.57 16.71
C ILE A 192 4.05 0.14 16.94
N VAL A 193 4.09 -0.70 15.91
CA VAL A 193 4.55 -2.10 16.07
C VAL A 193 6.05 -2.27 15.84
N VAL A 194 6.69 -1.31 15.15
CA VAL A 194 8.15 -1.31 14.93
C VAL A 194 8.89 -0.73 16.13
N TYR A 195 8.28 0.21 16.86
CA TYR A 195 8.81 0.86 18.09
C TYR A 195 7.86 0.53 19.26
N PRO A 196 7.94 -0.68 19.83
CA PRO A 196 7.08 -1.09 20.95
C PRO A 196 7.40 -0.35 22.25
#